data_aeefdc19132715a06535e3229ea34725
#
_entry.id   aeefdc19132715a06535e3229ea34725
#
_cell.length_a   1.000
_cell.length_b   1.000
_cell.length_c   1.000
_cell.angle_alpha   90.00
_cell.angle_beta   90.00
_cell.angle_gamma   90.00
#
_symmetry.space_group_name_H-M   'P 1'
#
loop_
_entity.id
_entity.type
_entity.pdbx_description
1 polymer ?
#
loop_
_entity_poly.entity_id
_entity_poly.type
_entity_poly.pdbx_seq_one_letter_code
_entity_poly.pdbx_strand_id
1 'polypeptide(L)'
;SETVAVPPVGDQLTQARNAHAGLSNLNYGYFGGGSSPSTVATIDRIDFSNETTSAPGNNLSTARWGLAAVSALNYGYFGGGTDYAGKVDRIDFSTETTSAPGNNLGQGNFLLGSLSNFNYGYFGGARNPAAVPFNVSTINRIDYNNETISSPGNNLLEGRHNLSGVSDNANYGYFGCGNDGSLVATVDRLDFSNDTITPSGNLSQ
;
A
#
# COMPACT_ATOMS: atom_id res chain seq x y z
N SER A 1 -20.35 24.96 -5.74
CA SER A 1 -18.94 24.86 -6.06
C SER A 1 -18.18 24.82 -4.73
N GLU A 2 -17.64 23.66 -4.38
CA GLU A 2 -16.70 23.58 -3.26
C GLU A 2 -15.45 24.40 -3.63
N THR A 3 -15.17 25.42 -2.87
CA THR A 3 -13.88 26.12 -2.93
C THR A 3 -12.89 25.25 -2.18
N VAL A 4 -11.96 24.63 -2.90
CA VAL A 4 -10.80 24.01 -2.26
C VAL A 4 -10.02 25.12 -1.57
N ALA A 5 -10.10 25.17 -0.24
CA ALA A 5 -9.26 26.06 0.54
C ALA A 5 -7.79 25.65 0.30
N VAL A 6 -6.96 26.61 -0.13
CA VAL A 6 -5.51 26.37 -0.13
C VAL A 6 -5.07 26.40 1.32
N PRO A 7 -4.53 25.30 1.86
CA PRO A 7 -4.08 25.28 3.24
C PRO A 7 -2.99 26.34 3.48
N PRO A 8 -2.92 26.93 4.68
CA PRO A 8 -1.87 27.88 5.01
C PRO A 8 -0.48 27.25 4.82
N VAL A 9 0.47 28.08 4.46
CA VAL A 9 1.88 27.68 4.32
C VAL A 9 2.39 27.22 5.68
N GLY A 10 2.49 25.90 5.87
CA GLY A 10 2.83 25.25 7.14
C GLY A 10 2.28 23.83 7.25
N ASP A 11 1.21 23.51 6.52
CA ASP A 11 0.57 22.19 6.54
C ASP A 11 1.11 21.28 5.43
N GLN A 12 2.43 21.19 5.35
CA GLN A 12 3.13 20.34 4.41
C GLN A 12 3.76 19.15 5.14
N LEU A 13 3.94 18.04 4.42
CA LEU A 13 4.76 16.95 4.93
C LEU A 13 6.16 17.48 5.27
N THR A 14 6.82 16.87 6.25
CA THR A 14 8.14 17.30 6.73
C THR A 14 9.20 17.33 5.61
N GLN A 15 8.97 16.57 4.53
CA GLN A 15 9.86 16.51 3.39
C GLN A 15 9.08 16.23 2.10
N ALA A 16 9.35 17.00 1.04
CA ALA A 16 8.83 16.71 -0.30
C ALA A 16 9.43 15.38 -0.80
N ARG A 17 8.57 14.43 -1.18
CA ARG A 17 8.98 13.09 -1.64
C ARG A 17 7.94 12.44 -2.55
N ASN A 18 8.38 11.51 -3.33
CA ASN A 18 7.52 10.70 -4.19
C ASN A 18 7.55 9.22 -3.80
N ALA A 19 6.71 8.40 -4.45
CA ALA A 19 6.68 6.95 -4.29
C ALA A 19 6.56 6.46 -2.83
N HIS A 20 5.96 7.27 -1.96
CA HIS A 20 5.53 6.90 -0.62
C HIS A 20 4.19 6.17 -0.67
N ALA A 21 3.79 5.52 0.43
CA ALA A 21 2.47 4.96 0.59
C ALA A 21 1.65 5.75 1.61
N GLY A 22 0.34 5.78 1.41
CA GLY A 22 -0.61 6.41 2.33
C GLY A 22 -1.57 5.40 2.92
N LEU A 23 -1.92 5.59 4.18
CA LEU A 23 -2.98 4.86 4.88
C LEU A 23 -3.68 5.79 5.88
N SER A 24 -4.83 5.38 6.40
CA SER A 24 -5.56 6.22 7.34
C SER A 24 -6.38 5.39 8.34
N ASN A 25 -6.72 6.04 9.45
CA ASN A 25 -7.83 5.68 10.31
C ASN A 25 -8.91 6.77 10.23
N LEU A 26 -9.85 6.79 11.18
CA LEU A 26 -10.93 7.79 11.20
C LEU A 26 -10.45 9.22 11.50
N ASN A 27 -9.31 9.37 12.19
CA ASN A 27 -8.84 10.67 12.70
C ASN A 27 -7.60 11.19 11.97
N TYR A 28 -6.78 10.29 11.43
CA TYR A 28 -5.46 10.60 10.91
C TYR A 28 -5.18 9.90 9.58
N GLY A 29 -4.46 10.62 8.70
CA GLY A 29 -3.79 10.03 7.54
C GLY A 29 -2.29 9.93 7.79
N TYR A 30 -1.66 8.88 7.30
CA TYR A 30 -0.21 8.62 7.44
C TYR A 30 0.43 8.41 6.09
N PHE A 31 1.59 9.03 5.88
CA PHE A 31 2.39 8.92 4.66
C PHE A 31 3.76 8.36 5.03
N GLY A 32 4.05 7.14 4.61
CA GLY A 32 5.27 6.42 5.00
C GLY A 32 6.24 6.16 3.85
N GLY A 33 7.53 6.30 4.12
CA GLY A 33 8.61 6.03 3.17
C GLY A 33 8.68 7.03 2.01
N GLY A 34 9.22 6.58 0.89
CA GLY A 34 9.37 7.40 -0.32
C GLY A 34 10.82 7.74 -0.64
N SER A 35 11.01 8.63 -1.61
CA SER A 35 12.33 9.09 -2.08
C SER A 35 12.39 10.60 -2.24
N SER A 36 13.48 11.24 -1.71
CA SER A 36 13.76 12.68 -1.86
C SER A 36 15.16 13.07 -1.34
N PRO A 37 16.15 13.29 -2.12
CA PRO A 37 16.54 12.59 -3.35
C PRO A 37 16.96 11.12 -3.07
N SER A 38 17.18 10.77 -1.80
CA SER A 38 17.43 9.39 -1.33
C SER A 38 16.19 8.78 -0.71
N THR A 39 16.20 7.47 -0.53
CA THR A 39 15.14 6.76 0.18
C THR A 39 15.02 7.22 1.62
N VAL A 40 13.78 7.34 2.12
CA VAL A 40 13.49 7.77 3.49
C VAL A 40 12.62 6.75 4.22
N ALA A 41 12.74 6.72 5.55
CA ALA A 41 11.92 5.90 6.44
C ALA A 41 10.82 6.72 7.14
N THR A 42 10.80 8.03 6.93
CA THR A 42 9.91 8.95 7.64
C THR A 42 8.44 8.59 7.45
N ILE A 43 7.69 8.64 8.54
CA ILE A 43 6.22 8.65 8.53
C ILE A 43 5.78 10.05 8.95
N ASP A 44 4.99 10.70 8.11
CA ASP A 44 4.28 11.94 8.44
C ASP A 44 2.80 11.62 8.65
N ARG A 45 2.17 12.43 9.50
CA ARG A 45 0.75 12.33 9.85
C ARG A 45 0.04 13.64 9.50
N ILE A 46 -1.19 13.54 9.00
CA ILE A 46 -2.15 14.63 8.94
C ILE A 46 -3.30 14.36 9.93
N ASP A 47 -3.67 15.34 10.72
CA ASP A 47 -4.85 15.32 11.60
C ASP A 47 -6.05 15.83 10.81
N PHE A 48 -7.09 15.00 10.65
CA PHE A 48 -8.29 15.38 9.88
C PHE A 48 -9.19 16.39 10.59
N SER A 49 -9.01 16.59 11.90
CA SER A 49 -9.84 17.55 12.66
C SER A 49 -9.43 19.00 12.44
N ASN A 50 -8.17 19.25 12.13
CA ASN A 50 -7.59 20.58 11.99
C ASN A 50 -6.65 20.75 10.81
N GLU A 51 -6.47 19.68 10.00
CA GLU A 51 -5.63 19.61 8.80
C GLU A 51 -4.14 19.89 9.05
N THR A 52 -3.67 19.79 10.30
CA THR A 52 -2.26 19.99 10.62
C THR A 52 -1.42 18.73 10.34
N THR A 53 -0.19 18.95 9.87
CA THR A 53 0.78 17.87 9.64
C THR A 53 1.83 17.82 10.74
N SER A 54 2.31 16.62 11.03
CA SER A 54 3.36 16.37 12.03
C SER A 54 4.11 15.08 11.70
N ALA A 55 5.31 14.93 12.25
CA ALA A 55 6.01 13.65 12.28
C ALA A 55 5.84 13.04 13.68
N PRO A 56 5.14 11.91 13.84
CA PRO A 56 4.97 11.28 15.16
C PRO A 56 6.28 10.72 15.74
N GLY A 57 7.36 10.71 14.98
CA GLY A 57 8.70 10.33 15.43
C GLY A 57 9.03 8.83 15.29
N ASN A 58 8.03 8.01 15.01
CA ASN A 58 8.22 6.58 14.76
C ASN A 58 8.22 6.33 13.25
N ASN A 59 9.35 5.87 12.73
CA ASN A 59 9.58 5.68 11.31
C ASN A 59 9.48 4.20 10.91
N LEU A 60 9.46 3.93 9.61
CA LEU A 60 9.63 2.58 9.09
C LEU A 60 10.95 1.98 9.57
N SER A 61 11.01 0.66 9.74
CA SER A 61 12.22 -0.06 10.16
C SER A 61 13.39 0.11 9.17
N THR A 62 13.09 0.42 7.92
CA THR A 62 14.08 0.63 6.85
C THR A 62 13.58 1.68 5.87
N ALA A 63 14.47 2.55 5.41
CA ALA A 63 14.18 3.51 4.35
C ALA A 63 13.88 2.78 3.03
N ARG A 64 12.71 3.03 2.42
CA ARG A 64 12.30 2.41 1.16
C ARG A 64 11.22 3.22 0.43
N TRP A 65 11.18 3.10 -0.88
CA TRP A 65 10.16 3.70 -1.74
C TRP A 65 9.44 2.62 -2.58
N GLY A 66 8.33 2.98 -3.20
CA GLY A 66 7.55 2.04 -4.00
C GLY A 66 6.85 0.97 -3.17
N LEU A 67 6.59 1.27 -1.90
CA LEU A 67 5.82 0.44 -0.98
C LEU A 67 4.32 0.68 -1.19
N ALA A 68 3.51 -0.22 -0.69
CA ALA A 68 2.06 -0.08 -0.63
C ALA A 68 1.59 -0.13 0.82
N ALA A 69 0.36 0.30 1.09
CA ALA A 69 -0.15 0.33 2.46
C ALA A 69 -1.62 -0.08 2.53
N VAL A 70 -1.98 -0.71 3.65
CA VAL A 70 -3.36 -1.13 3.97
C VAL A 70 -3.69 -0.75 5.41
N SER A 71 -4.97 -0.53 5.70
CA SER A 71 -5.47 -0.17 7.02
C SER A 71 -6.41 -1.23 7.56
N ALA A 72 -6.19 -1.61 8.83
CA ALA A 72 -7.14 -2.29 9.69
C ALA A 72 -7.76 -1.28 10.68
N LEU A 73 -8.64 -1.76 11.57
CA LEU A 73 -9.30 -0.90 12.56
C LEU A 73 -8.30 -0.18 13.48
N ASN A 74 -7.32 -0.92 14.02
CA ASN A 74 -6.38 -0.43 15.03
C ASN A 74 -4.94 -0.24 14.50
N TYR A 75 -4.65 -0.75 13.32
CA TYR A 75 -3.30 -0.80 12.77
C TYR A 75 -3.26 -0.43 11.30
N GLY A 76 -2.19 0.19 10.88
CA GLY A 76 -1.82 0.34 9.48
C GLY A 76 -0.59 -0.50 9.14
N TYR A 77 -0.48 -0.97 7.91
CA TYR A 77 0.63 -1.80 7.46
C TYR A 77 1.23 -1.25 6.18
N PHE A 78 2.54 -1.02 6.20
CA PHE A 78 3.33 -0.62 5.05
C PHE A 78 4.12 -1.83 4.55
N GLY A 79 3.85 -2.29 3.33
CA GLY A 79 4.42 -3.52 2.77
C GLY A 79 5.26 -3.31 1.52
N GLY A 80 6.33 -4.09 1.39
CA GLY A 80 7.22 -4.07 0.23
C GLY A 80 8.12 -2.84 0.14
N GLY A 81 8.56 -2.52 -1.05
CA GLY A 81 9.47 -1.42 -1.35
C GLY A 81 10.87 -1.89 -1.74
N THR A 82 11.75 -0.94 -1.98
CA THR A 82 13.07 -1.15 -2.61
C THR A 82 14.15 -1.78 -1.73
N ASP A 83 13.85 -2.16 -0.50
CA ASP A 83 14.77 -2.99 0.29
C ASP A 83 14.80 -4.46 -0.17
N TYR A 84 13.88 -4.82 -1.07
CA TYR A 84 13.73 -6.15 -1.68
C TYR A 84 13.59 -7.31 -0.68
N ALA A 85 13.39 -7.04 0.59
CA ALA A 85 13.20 -8.04 1.63
C ALA A 85 11.72 -8.37 1.88
N GLY A 86 10.80 -7.71 1.17
CA GLY A 86 9.36 -7.88 1.36
C GLY A 86 8.87 -7.40 2.72
N LYS A 87 9.61 -6.55 3.40
CA LYS A 87 9.30 -6.11 4.76
C LYS A 87 7.90 -5.54 4.88
N VAL A 88 7.29 -5.82 6.04
CA VAL A 88 6.05 -5.19 6.48
C VAL A 88 6.32 -4.48 7.81
N ASP A 89 6.03 -3.20 7.87
CA ASP A 89 5.99 -2.42 9.11
C ASP A 89 4.53 -2.16 9.47
N ARG A 90 4.22 -2.31 10.75
CA ARG A 90 2.92 -1.98 11.35
C ARG A 90 3.03 -0.67 12.11
N ILE A 91 2.06 0.21 11.96
CA ILE A 91 1.82 1.35 12.87
C ILE A 91 0.60 1.06 13.74
N ASP A 92 0.73 1.21 15.05
CA ASP A 92 -0.37 1.17 16.00
C ASP A 92 -1.01 2.57 16.07
N PHE A 93 -2.29 2.67 15.74
CA PHE A 93 -2.97 3.97 15.69
C PHE A 93 -3.24 4.61 17.07
N SER A 94 -3.19 3.83 18.14
CA SER A 94 -3.42 4.33 19.50
C SER A 94 -2.16 4.93 20.13
N THR A 95 -1.00 4.39 19.79
CA THR A 95 0.30 4.79 20.35
C THR A 95 1.21 5.45 19.33
N GLU A 96 0.87 5.37 18.05
CA GLU A 96 1.68 5.79 16.90
C GLU A 96 3.07 5.12 16.85
N THR A 97 3.25 3.99 17.56
CA THR A 97 4.48 3.23 17.51
C THR A 97 4.53 2.34 16.28
N THR A 98 5.72 2.22 15.70
CA THR A 98 5.97 1.29 14.59
C THR A 98 6.66 0.03 15.10
N SER A 99 6.31 -1.10 14.50
CA SER A 99 6.92 -2.40 14.78
C SER A 99 6.89 -3.28 13.52
N ALA A 100 7.78 -4.27 13.47
CA ALA A 100 7.71 -5.30 12.44
C ALA A 100 6.93 -6.49 13.01
N PRO A 101 5.79 -6.91 12.42
CA PRO A 101 5.02 -8.07 12.91
C PRO A 101 5.75 -9.40 12.71
N GLY A 102 6.91 -9.39 12.05
CA GLY A 102 7.77 -10.57 11.88
C GLY A 102 7.49 -11.37 10.61
N ASN A 103 6.38 -11.13 9.95
CA ASN A 103 6.03 -11.77 8.69
C ASN A 103 6.23 -10.78 7.54
N ASN A 104 6.97 -11.19 6.53
CA ASN A 104 7.23 -10.41 5.33
C ASN A 104 6.41 -10.92 4.15
N LEU A 105 6.20 -10.07 3.14
CA LEU A 105 5.68 -10.51 1.84
C LEU A 105 6.61 -11.58 1.27
N GLY A 106 6.06 -12.57 0.60
CA GLY A 106 6.82 -13.75 0.14
C GLY A 106 7.96 -13.47 -0.82
N GLN A 107 8.05 -12.26 -1.34
CA GLN A 107 9.10 -11.80 -2.27
C GLN A 107 9.40 -10.33 -2.06
N GLY A 108 10.62 -9.92 -2.40
CA GLY A 108 11.05 -8.52 -2.40
C GLY A 108 10.47 -7.75 -3.56
N ASN A 109 9.30 -7.19 -3.37
CA ASN A 109 8.49 -6.53 -4.38
C ASN A 109 8.39 -5.03 -4.12
N PHE A 110 8.39 -4.21 -5.17
CA PHE A 110 8.14 -2.76 -5.10
C PHE A 110 7.18 -2.32 -6.21
N LEU A 111 6.58 -1.13 -6.07
CA LEU A 111 5.54 -0.60 -6.96
C LEU A 111 4.29 -1.50 -7.01
N LEU A 112 3.90 -2.02 -5.85
CA LEU A 112 2.71 -2.83 -5.65
C LEU A 112 1.45 -1.97 -5.65
N GLY A 113 0.31 -2.60 -5.99
CA GLY A 113 -1.00 -2.11 -5.59
C GLY A 113 -1.43 -2.73 -4.26
N SER A 114 -2.33 -2.07 -3.55
CA SER A 114 -2.92 -2.61 -2.33
C SER A 114 -4.39 -2.28 -2.22
N LEU A 115 -5.11 -3.13 -1.53
CA LEU A 115 -6.51 -2.96 -1.16
C LEU A 115 -6.79 -3.74 0.12
N SER A 116 -7.93 -3.49 0.77
CA SER A 116 -8.27 -4.15 2.02
C SER A 116 -9.78 -4.43 2.11
N ASN A 117 -10.12 -5.37 2.98
CA ASN A 117 -11.45 -5.48 3.56
C ASN A 117 -11.35 -5.40 5.09
N PHE A 118 -12.43 -5.72 5.80
CA PHE A 118 -12.44 -5.64 7.27
C PHE A 118 -11.46 -6.60 7.96
N ASN A 119 -11.12 -7.73 7.33
CA ASN A 119 -10.33 -8.81 7.93
C ASN A 119 -8.92 -8.91 7.35
N TYR A 120 -8.71 -8.45 6.11
CA TYR A 120 -7.51 -8.72 5.34
C TYR A 120 -7.02 -7.49 4.58
N GLY A 121 -5.70 -7.37 4.49
CA GLY A 121 -5.04 -6.49 3.53
C GLY A 121 -4.39 -7.31 2.41
N TYR A 122 -4.42 -6.79 1.20
CA TYR A 122 -3.86 -7.46 0.02
C TYR A 122 -2.84 -6.55 -0.66
N PHE A 123 -1.73 -7.15 -1.03
CA PHE A 123 -0.64 -6.52 -1.77
C PHE A 123 -0.47 -7.30 -3.09
N GLY A 124 -0.77 -6.68 -4.21
CA GLY A 124 -0.86 -7.36 -5.49
C GLY A 124 0.00 -6.75 -6.58
N GLY A 125 0.49 -7.62 -7.48
CA GLY A 125 1.42 -7.23 -8.52
C GLY A 125 2.72 -6.69 -7.95
N ALA A 126 3.67 -6.41 -8.76
CA ALA A 126 4.87 -5.66 -8.41
C ALA A 126 5.92 -5.73 -9.51
N ARG A 127 6.99 -4.98 -9.33
CA ARG A 127 8.27 -5.23 -9.97
C ARG A 127 9.22 -5.92 -9.00
N ASN A 128 9.83 -7.02 -9.45
CA ASN A 128 10.83 -7.76 -8.69
C ASN A 128 12.09 -7.96 -9.56
N PRO A 129 13.21 -7.26 -9.26
CA PRO A 129 14.42 -7.38 -10.08
C PRO A 129 15.07 -8.75 -10.08
N ALA A 130 14.76 -9.60 -9.10
CA ALA A 130 15.27 -10.96 -9.00
C ALA A 130 14.39 -11.98 -9.74
N ALA A 131 13.20 -11.59 -10.21
CA ALA A 131 12.29 -12.47 -10.93
C ALA A 131 12.48 -12.37 -12.46
N VAL A 132 12.10 -13.43 -13.14
CA VAL A 132 11.97 -13.44 -14.60
C VAL A 132 10.63 -14.09 -14.94
N PRO A 133 9.68 -13.32 -15.49
CA PRO A 133 9.74 -11.88 -15.85
C PRO A 133 9.81 -10.97 -14.63
N PHE A 134 10.32 -9.74 -14.79
CA PHE A 134 10.45 -8.75 -13.70
C PHE A 134 9.12 -8.30 -13.11
N ASN A 135 8.05 -8.32 -13.90
CA ASN A 135 6.71 -8.04 -13.45
C ASN A 135 6.10 -9.31 -12.87
N VAL A 136 5.61 -9.25 -11.66
CA VAL A 136 5.01 -10.39 -10.96
C VAL A 136 3.51 -10.18 -10.78
N SER A 137 2.76 -11.27 -10.81
CA SER A 137 1.31 -11.29 -10.60
C SER A 137 0.91 -11.64 -9.16
N THR A 138 1.87 -12.00 -8.33
CA THR A 138 1.64 -12.51 -6.97
C THR A 138 0.78 -11.55 -6.16
N ILE A 139 -0.21 -12.11 -5.44
CA ILE A 139 -0.96 -11.43 -4.38
C ILE A 139 -0.52 -12.04 -3.05
N ASN A 140 -0.14 -11.17 -2.11
CA ASN A 140 0.07 -11.52 -0.72
C ASN A 140 -1.08 -10.95 0.10
N ARG A 141 -1.54 -11.72 1.09
CA ARG A 141 -2.63 -11.34 2.00
C ARG A 141 -2.12 -11.33 3.44
N ILE A 142 -2.34 -10.25 4.16
CA ILE A 142 -2.17 -10.17 5.61
C ILE A 142 -3.51 -10.36 6.30
N ASP A 143 -3.57 -11.27 7.27
CA ASP A 143 -4.72 -11.46 8.16
C ASP A 143 -4.57 -10.52 9.36
N TYR A 144 -5.52 -9.60 9.56
CA TYR A 144 -5.45 -8.60 10.62
C TYR A 144 -5.66 -9.16 12.04
N ASN A 145 -6.19 -10.39 12.20
CA ASN A 145 -6.41 -10.98 13.50
C ASN A 145 -5.14 -11.58 14.10
N ASN A 146 -4.24 -12.09 13.29
CA ASN A 146 -3.04 -12.80 13.74
C ASN A 146 -1.75 -12.35 13.04
N GLU A 147 -1.85 -11.36 12.15
CA GLU A 147 -0.76 -10.76 11.38
C GLU A 147 0.02 -11.76 10.52
N THR A 148 -0.57 -12.92 10.22
CA THR A 148 0.07 -13.86 9.29
C THR A 148 -0.03 -13.37 7.85
N ILE A 149 1.06 -13.56 7.11
CA ILE A 149 1.10 -13.28 5.68
C ILE A 149 1.09 -14.58 4.90
N SER A 150 0.21 -14.66 3.94
CA SER A 150 0.05 -15.83 3.07
C SER A 150 -0.10 -15.40 1.61
N SER A 151 0.18 -16.30 0.70
CA SER A 151 -0.25 -16.16 -0.71
C SER A 151 -1.48 -17.06 -0.88
N PRO A 152 -2.68 -16.51 -1.12
CA PRO A 152 -3.90 -17.31 -1.25
C PRO A 152 -3.91 -18.19 -2.52
N GLY A 153 -2.90 -18.09 -3.39
CA GLY A 153 -2.73 -18.92 -4.56
C GLY A 153 -3.38 -18.36 -5.84
N ASN A 154 -4.29 -17.43 -5.71
CA ASN A 154 -4.89 -16.71 -6.84
C ASN A 154 -4.14 -15.40 -7.06
N ASN A 155 -3.51 -15.27 -8.21
CA ASN A 155 -2.70 -14.13 -8.59
C ASN A 155 -3.45 -13.24 -9.58
N LEU A 156 -2.95 -12.03 -9.82
CA LEU A 156 -3.42 -11.21 -10.94
C LEU A 156 -3.32 -12.02 -12.24
N LEU A 157 -4.20 -11.75 -13.19
CA LEU A 157 -4.23 -12.43 -14.48
C LEU A 157 -2.93 -12.24 -15.26
N GLU A 158 -2.28 -11.08 -15.08
CA GLU A 158 -0.98 -10.79 -15.66
C GLU A 158 -0.09 -10.03 -14.66
N GLY A 159 1.22 -10.31 -14.71
CA GLY A 159 2.22 -9.63 -13.89
C GLY A 159 2.40 -8.17 -14.30
N ARG A 160 2.18 -7.23 -13.36
CA ARG A 160 2.33 -5.80 -13.60
C ARG A 160 2.66 -5.04 -12.33
N HIS A 161 3.21 -3.84 -12.48
CA HIS A 161 3.57 -2.91 -11.41
C HIS A 161 2.91 -1.53 -11.62
N ASN A 162 3.02 -0.63 -10.65
CA ASN A 162 2.38 0.70 -10.65
C ASN A 162 0.85 0.62 -10.83
N LEU A 163 0.24 -0.40 -10.29
CA LEU A 163 -1.21 -0.56 -10.26
C LEU A 163 -1.77 0.07 -8.99
N SER A 164 -3.07 0.39 -9.00
CA SER A 164 -3.80 0.86 -7.83
C SER A 164 -4.84 -0.17 -7.41
N GLY A 165 -5.17 -0.19 -6.11
CA GLY A 165 -6.24 -1.02 -5.58
C GLY A 165 -7.33 -0.18 -4.95
N VAL A 166 -8.58 -0.62 -5.12
CA VAL A 166 -9.77 -0.09 -4.44
C VAL A 166 -10.67 -1.26 -4.02
N SER A 167 -11.51 -1.05 -3.03
CA SER A 167 -12.43 -2.10 -2.56
C SER A 167 -13.75 -1.53 -2.06
N ASP A 168 -14.78 -2.36 -2.03
CA ASP A 168 -16.04 -2.05 -1.34
C ASP A 168 -15.99 -2.43 0.15
N ASN A 169 -14.86 -2.92 0.63
CA ASN A 169 -14.58 -3.44 1.98
C ASN A 169 -15.40 -4.68 2.39
N ALA A 170 -16.36 -5.11 1.62
CA ALA A 170 -17.27 -6.21 1.97
C ALA A 170 -17.11 -7.43 1.08
N ASN A 171 -17.22 -7.24 -0.23
CA ASN A 171 -17.34 -8.35 -1.18
C ASN A 171 -16.18 -8.41 -2.18
N TYR A 172 -15.75 -7.25 -2.69
CA TYR A 172 -14.84 -7.20 -3.82
C TYR A 172 -13.75 -6.14 -3.66
N GLY A 173 -12.56 -6.51 -4.13
CA GLY A 173 -11.46 -5.59 -4.39
C GLY A 173 -11.12 -5.56 -5.89
N TYR A 174 -10.50 -4.49 -6.34
CA TYR A 174 -10.15 -4.31 -7.74
C TYR A 174 -8.72 -3.78 -7.84
N PHE A 175 -7.90 -4.46 -8.63
CA PHE A 175 -6.57 -4.00 -9.01
C PHE A 175 -6.63 -3.47 -10.43
N GLY A 176 -6.39 -2.18 -10.62
CA GLY A 176 -6.55 -1.51 -11.90
C GLY A 176 -5.28 -0.89 -12.46
N CYS A 177 -5.20 -0.83 -13.78
CA CYS A 177 -4.10 -0.25 -14.53
C CYS A 177 -2.74 -0.91 -14.26
N GLY A 178 -1.67 -0.16 -14.50
CA GLY A 178 -0.29 -0.58 -14.26
C GLY A 178 0.52 -0.67 -15.54
N ASN A 179 1.66 -1.38 -15.42
CA ASN A 179 2.62 -1.58 -16.50
C ASN A 179 3.09 -3.05 -16.49
N ASP A 180 2.84 -3.77 -17.58
CA ASP A 180 3.27 -5.17 -17.81
C ASP A 180 4.49 -5.26 -18.74
N GLY A 181 4.96 -4.13 -19.25
CA GLY A 181 5.93 -3.86 -20.29
C GLY A 181 5.44 -2.69 -21.15
N SER A 182 4.12 -2.42 -21.10
CA SER A 182 3.43 -1.25 -21.63
C SER A 182 2.38 -0.77 -20.63
N LEU A 183 1.82 0.41 -20.81
CA LEU A 183 0.71 0.86 -19.96
C LEU A 183 -0.56 0.09 -20.32
N VAL A 184 -1.25 -0.43 -19.31
CA VAL A 184 -2.47 -1.22 -19.47
C VAL A 184 -3.64 -0.60 -18.72
N ALA A 185 -4.85 -0.83 -19.22
CA ALA A 185 -6.10 -0.38 -18.62
C ALA A 185 -6.89 -1.52 -17.95
N THR A 186 -6.29 -2.71 -17.87
CA THR A 186 -6.92 -3.91 -17.30
C THR A 186 -7.30 -3.73 -15.83
N VAL A 187 -8.44 -4.32 -15.45
CA VAL A 187 -8.92 -4.38 -14.07
C VAL A 187 -9.19 -5.84 -13.72
N ASP A 188 -8.51 -6.31 -12.67
CA ASP A 188 -8.76 -7.60 -12.05
C ASP A 188 -9.60 -7.43 -10.80
N ARG A 189 -10.68 -8.20 -10.69
CA ARG A 189 -11.55 -8.24 -9.52
C ARG A 189 -11.15 -9.40 -8.61
N LEU A 190 -10.93 -9.11 -7.34
CA LEU A 190 -10.73 -10.07 -6.26
C LEU A 190 -12.07 -10.27 -5.52
N ASP A 191 -12.53 -11.49 -5.43
CA ASP A 191 -13.67 -11.88 -4.60
C ASP A 191 -13.17 -12.24 -3.20
N PHE A 192 -13.60 -11.49 -2.18
CA PHE A 192 -13.13 -11.67 -0.80
C PHE A 192 -13.68 -12.94 -0.12
N SER A 193 -14.71 -13.56 -0.66
CA SER A 193 -15.30 -14.78 -0.08
C SER A 193 -14.45 -16.02 -0.30
N ASN A 194 -13.62 -16.03 -1.35
CA ASN A 194 -12.85 -17.19 -1.78
C ASN A 194 -11.48 -16.87 -2.39
N ASP A 195 -11.08 -15.59 -2.33
CA ASP A 195 -9.82 -15.08 -2.91
C ASP A 195 -9.66 -15.29 -4.44
N THR A 196 -10.74 -15.52 -5.19
CA THR A 196 -10.63 -15.73 -6.64
C THR A 196 -10.44 -14.41 -7.40
N ILE A 197 -9.63 -14.47 -8.45
CA ILE A 197 -9.41 -13.35 -9.37
C ILE A 197 -10.16 -13.60 -10.68
N THR A 198 -10.88 -12.59 -11.13
CA THR A 198 -11.58 -12.58 -12.42
C THR A 198 -11.38 -11.26 -13.15
N PRO A 199 -11.40 -11.24 -14.50
CA PRO A 199 -11.36 -9.98 -15.22
C PRO A 199 -12.63 -9.18 -14.96
N SER A 200 -12.50 -7.87 -14.74
CA SER A 200 -13.64 -6.95 -14.52
C SER A 200 -13.86 -5.99 -15.69
N GLY A 201 -12.99 -6.00 -16.70
CA GLY A 201 -13.01 -5.10 -17.82
C GLY A 201 -11.82 -4.15 -17.85
N ASN A 202 -11.88 -3.13 -18.68
CA ASN A 202 -10.84 -2.12 -18.81
C ASN A 202 -11.35 -0.76 -18.39
N LEU A 203 -10.49 0.05 -17.80
CA LEU A 203 -10.77 1.46 -17.59
C LEU A 203 -10.80 2.18 -18.95
N SER A 204 -11.70 3.14 -19.10
CA SER A 204 -11.72 3.99 -20.30
C SER A 204 -10.42 4.81 -20.39
N GLN A 205 -9.84 4.83 -21.56
CA GLN A 205 -8.68 5.68 -21.87
C GLN A 205 -9.09 7.13 -22.07
#